data_cd0f555c9c8c88b243ed94e787348d02
#
_entry.id   cd0f555c9c8c88b243ed94e787348d02
#
_cell.length_a   1.000
_cell.length_b   1.000
_cell.length_c   1.000
_cell.angle_alpha   90.00
_cell.angle_beta   90.00
_cell.angle_gamma   90.00
#
_symmetry.space_group_name_H-M   'P 1'
#
loop_
_entity.id
_entity.type
_entity.pdbx_description
1 polymer ?
#
loop_
_entity_poly.entity_id
_entity_poly.type
_entity_poly.pdbx_seq_one_letter_code
_entity_poly.pdbx_strand_id
1 'polypeptide(L)'
;MTTPHRRLDTLRREIANQVAKRLNRRPRPSLLRVPLARIAGRIPTSTSFPSGHAASAAAFASAVALEIPALRVPLATLAGLVGFSRVATGAHYPSDVAAGFVLGATVASIGGRLVPPADAPGRLHPRRPLVPAEPRPTGAGLTLAVNPASHSGKGHDVLTRVQRDLPDISVIELTADDDVAQVMQRAAAGAEVLGVAGGDGTVGAAAEAALAAGIPLAVFPAGTFNHFAKALGLDRVHRAIRAVRKGPATKMDVAHVNDKLFLNTASVGAYSDFVARRQRLARNRHYDQTTTPN
;
A
#
# COMPACT_ATOMS: atom_id res chain seq x y z
N MET A 1 -6.25 0.73 1.60
CA MET A 1 -5.06 0.98 0.76
C MET A 1 -4.76 2.47 0.77
N THR A 2 -3.76 2.91 1.51
CA THR A 2 -3.34 4.31 1.52
C THR A 2 -2.14 4.43 0.60
N THR A 3 -2.32 5.06 -0.56
CA THR A 3 -1.25 5.42 -1.49
C THR A 3 -0.20 6.31 -0.77
N PRO A 4 1.08 6.30 -1.17
CA PRO A 4 2.13 7.15 -0.59
C PRO A 4 1.73 8.63 -0.56
N HIS A 5 0.99 9.10 -1.56
CA HIS A 5 0.42 10.45 -1.63
C HIS A 5 -0.50 10.78 -0.46
N ARG A 6 -1.33 9.85 0.01
CA ARG A 6 -2.20 10.07 1.18
C ARG A 6 -1.43 10.28 2.48
N ARG A 7 -0.24 9.67 2.66
CA ARG A 7 0.58 9.84 3.86
C ARG A 7 1.31 11.17 3.89
N LEU A 8 1.86 11.60 2.76
CA LEU A 8 2.49 12.94 2.64
C LEU A 8 1.46 14.04 2.88
N ASP A 9 0.25 13.88 2.38
CA ASP A 9 -0.83 14.82 2.61
C ASP A 9 -1.29 14.84 4.06
N THR A 10 -1.33 13.70 4.74
CA THR A 10 -1.66 13.64 6.17
C THR A 10 -0.59 14.30 7.03
N LEU A 11 0.70 14.02 6.78
CA LEU A 11 1.81 14.66 7.48
C LEU A 11 1.86 16.18 7.25
N ARG A 12 1.66 16.64 6.01
CA ARG A 12 1.59 18.08 5.69
C ARG A 12 0.41 18.76 6.38
N ARG A 13 -0.75 18.10 6.46
CA ARG A 13 -1.94 18.59 7.15
C ARG A 13 -1.70 18.70 8.65
N GLU A 14 -1.08 17.73 9.27
CA GLU A 14 -0.76 17.74 10.68
C GLU A 14 0.26 18.84 11.00
N ILE A 15 1.31 19.00 10.20
CA ILE A 15 2.31 20.05 10.39
C ILE A 15 1.69 21.43 10.25
N ALA A 16 0.93 21.72 9.18
CA ALA A 16 0.28 23.01 8.97
C ALA A 16 -0.71 23.34 10.11
N ASN A 17 -1.49 22.35 10.56
CA ASN A 17 -2.40 22.51 11.67
C ASN A 17 -1.69 22.74 13.00
N GLN A 18 -0.59 22.06 13.26
CA GLN A 18 0.23 22.25 14.47
C GLN A 18 0.89 23.63 14.49
N VAL A 19 1.43 24.10 13.37
CA VAL A 19 2.01 25.44 13.23
C VAL A 19 0.92 26.50 13.48
N ALA A 20 -0.23 26.40 12.83
CA ALA A 20 -1.33 27.34 13.01
C ALA A 20 -1.87 27.35 14.45
N LYS A 21 -1.89 26.22 15.14
CA LYS A 21 -2.27 26.13 16.56
C LYS A 21 -1.27 26.78 17.51
N ARG A 22 0.02 26.76 17.17
CA ARG A 22 1.07 27.44 17.97
C ARG A 22 1.01 28.95 17.85
N LEU A 23 0.55 29.46 16.71
CA LEU A 23 0.45 30.91 16.45
C LEU A 23 -0.76 31.56 17.11
N ASN A 24 -1.83 30.81 17.43
CA ASN A 24 -3.04 31.37 18.02
C ASN A 24 -3.60 30.49 19.15
N ARG A 25 -3.40 30.94 20.39
CA ARG A 25 -3.82 30.21 21.62
C ARG A 25 -5.26 30.51 22.03
N ARG A 26 -6.21 30.53 21.09
CA ARG A 26 -7.62 30.80 21.39
C ARG A 26 -8.23 29.73 22.28
N PRO A 27 -8.89 30.12 23.43
CA PRO A 27 -9.62 29.17 24.26
C PRO A 27 -10.84 28.62 23.52
N ARG A 28 -11.31 27.44 23.93
CA ARG A 28 -12.53 26.82 23.37
C ARG A 28 -13.78 27.54 23.85
N PRO A 29 -14.91 27.38 23.12
CA PRO A 29 -16.21 27.89 23.57
C PRO A 29 -16.57 27.38 24.96
N SER A 30 -17.24 28.22 25.76
CA SER A 30 -17.80 27.80 27.02
C SER A 30 -18.92 26.79 26.80
N LEU A 31 -18.84 25.62 27.46
CA LEU A 31 -19.86 24.57 27.36
C LEU A 31 -21.14 24.85 28.12
N LEU A 32 -21.22 25.96 28.89
CA LEU A 32 -22.39 26.33 29.69
C LEU A 32 -23.66 26.51 28.85
N ARG A 33 -23.55 26.79 27.55
CA ARG A 33 -24.68 26.97 26.62
C ARG A 33 -24.89 25.75 25.70
N VAL A 34 -24.16 24.68 25.88
CA VAL A 34 -24.28 23.46 25.06
C VAL A 34 -25.10 22.43 25.85
N PRO A 35 -26.22 21.92 25.30
CA PRO A 35 -26.99 20.87 25.96
C PRO A 35 -26.10 19.66 26.30
N LEU A 36 -26.24 19.10 27.50
CA LEU A 36 -25.43 17.97 28.00
C LEU A 36 -25.37 16.80 27.05
N ALA A 37 -26.49 16.52 26.34
CA ALA A 37 -26.54 15.45 25.33
C ALA A 37 -25.65 15.67 24.10
N ARG A 38 -25.11 16.88 23.90
CA ARG A 38 -24.22 17.24 22.78
C ARG A 38 -22.77 17.37 23.20
N ILE A 39 -22.48 17.33 24.49
CA ILE A 39 -21.09 17.43 24.96
C ILE A 39 -20.37 16.11 24.66
N ALA A 40 -19.26 16.20 23.94
CA ALA A 40 -18.41 15.02 23.69
C ALA A 40 -17.82 14.52 25.03
N GLY A 41 -17.83 13.21 25.24
CA GLY A 41 -17.36 12.58 26.49
C GLY A 41 -15.86 12.82 26.78
N ARG A 42 -15.09 13.34 25.83
CA ARG A 42 -13.69 13.75 25.99
C ARG A 42 -13.49 15.15 25.43
N ILE A 43 -13.22 16.12 26.30
CA ILE A 43 -12.90 17.50 25.90
C ILE A 43 -11.42 17.56 25.53
N PRO A 44 -11.07 17.94 24.28
CA PRO A 44 -9.67 18.08 23.91
C PRO A 44 -8.99 19.24 24.65
N THR A 45 -7.78 19.02 25.15
CA THR A 45 -6.98 20.04 25.87
C THR A 45 -6.25 21.02 24.97
N SER A 46 -6.26 20.80 23.63
CA SER A 46 -5.59 21.67 22.65
C SER A 46 -6.40 22.97 22.38
N THR A 47 -5.71 23.98 21.83
CA THR A 47 -6.32 25.27 21.41
C THR A 47 -7.47 25.08 20.43
N SER A 48 -8.43 26.04 20.42
CA SER A 48 -9.62 25.99 19.57
C SER A 48 -9.31 26.23 18.08
N PHE A 49 -8.44 27.19 17.78
CA PHE A 49 -8.18 27.65 16.42
C PHE A 49 -6.93 27.02 15.81
N PRO A 50 -6.93 26.67 14.52
CA PRO A 50 -8.11 26.37 13.70
C PRO A 50 -8.70 24.97 14.00
N SER A 51 -9.90 24.66 13.49
CA SER A 51 -10.49 23.33 13.64
C SER A 51 -9.77 22.29 12.79
N GLY A 52 -9.04 21.39 13.44
CA GLY A 52 -8.32 20.30 12.76
C GLY A 52 -9.24 19.31 12.03
N HIS A 53 -10.41 19.01 12.60
CA HIS A 53 -11.40 18.14 11.95
C HIS A 53 -11.97 18.76 10.67
N ALA A 54 -12.28 20.06 10.70
CA ALA A 54 -12.73 20.80 9.53
C ALA A 54 -11.63 20.88 8.46
N ALA A 55 -10.39 21.14 8.87
CA ALA A 55 -9.24 21.16 7.95
C ALA A 55 -9.00 19.80 7.28
N SER A 56 -9.05 18.71 8.04
CA SER A 56 -8.88 17.37 7.48
C SER A 56 -10.03 16.99 6.55
N ALA A 57 -11.27 17.28 6.91
CA ALA A 57 -12.44 16.99 6.09
C ALA A 57 -12.42 17.78 4.78
N ALA A 58 -12.11 19.09 4.83
CA ALA A 58 -12.00 19.92 3.63
C ALA A 58 -10.85 19.51 2.72
N ALA A 59 -9.69 19.18 3.31
CA ALA A 59 -8.55 18.73 2.53
C ALA A 59 -8.83 17.39 1.82
N PHE A 60 -9.47 16.44 2.50
CA PHE A 60 -9.88 15.18 1.90
C PHE A 60 -10.91 15.40 0.78
N ALA A 61 -11.97 16.15 1.06
CA ALA A 61 -13.02 16.45 0.09
C ALA A 61 -12.45 17.15 -1.16
N SER A 62 -11.57 18.14 -0.97
CA SER A 62 -10.95 18.88 -2.07
C SER A 62 -10.00 18.00 -2.89
N ALA A 63 -9.15 17.20 -2.23
CA ALA A 63 -8.20 16.34 -2.92
C ALA A 63 -8.93 15.29 -3.79
N VAL A 64 -9.97 14.64 -3.24
CA VAL A 64 -10.74 13.65 -4.01
C VAL A 64 -11.57 14.32 -5.12
N ALA A 65 -12.11 15.52 -4.88
CA ALA A 65 -12.87 16.26 -5.89
C ALA A 65 -12.01 16.73 -7.07
N LEU A 66 -10.71 16.91 -6.89
CA LEU A 66 -9.76 17.19 -7.98
C LEU A 66 -9.56 15.97 -8.87
N GLU A 67 -9.56 14.77 -8.31
CA GLU A 67 -9.39 13.52 -9.06
C GLU A 67 -10.71 12.99 -9.63
N ILE A 68 -11.80 13.11 -8.88
CA ILE A 68 -13.13 12.59 -9.22
C ILE A 68 -14.17 13.71 -9.06
N PRO A 69 -14.37 14.56 -10.10
CA PRO A 69 -15.26 15.72 -10.03
C PRO A 69 -16.71 15.37 -9.67
N ALA A 70 -17.19 14.18 -10.02
CA ALA A 70 -18.54 13.72 -9.69
C ALA A 70 -18.78 13.61 -8.17
N LEU A 71 -17.74 13.44 -7.36
CA LEU A 71 -17.82 13.34 -5.90
C LEU A 71 -17.72 14.70 -5.20
N ARG A 72 -17.59 15.81 -5.92
CA ARG A 72 -17.42 17.15 -5.33
C ARG A 72 -18.54 17.51 -4.38
N VAL A 73 -19.79 17.40 -4.83
CA VAL A 73 -20.96 17.78 -4.03
C VAL A 73 -21.14 16.86 -2.81
N PRO A 74 -21.20 15.54 -2.93
CA PRO A 74 -21.38 14.66 -1.77
C PRO A 74 -20.26 14.81 -0.74
N LEU A 75 -19.01 14.95 -1.17
CA LEU A 75 -17.88 15.13 -0.24
C LEU A 75 -17.86 16.50 0.42
N ALA A 76 -18.24 17.57 -0.29
CA ALA A 76 -18.40 18.90 0.31
C ALA A 76 -19.50 18.90 1.36
N THR A 77 -20.63 18.23 1.11
CA THR A 77 -21.71 18.07 2.09
C THR A 77 -21.23 17.33 3.34
N LEU A 78 -20.51 16.21 3.18
CA LEU A 78 -19.94 15.47 4.31
C LEU A 78 -18.94 16.32 5.11
N ALA A 79 -18.08 17.08 4.44
CA ALA A 79 -17.16 18.00 5.11
C ALA A 79 -17.92 19.09 5.88
N GLY A 80 -19.00 19.65 5.29
CA GLY A 80 -19.88 20.59 5.94
C GLY A 80 -20.54 20.03 7.20
N LEU A 81 -21.03 18.79 7.15
CA LEU A 81 -21.60 18.08 8.31
C LEU A 81 -20.57 17.86 9.43
N VAL A 82 -19.32 17.54 9.07
CA VAL A 82 -18.22 17.46 10.04
C VAL A 82 -18.01 18.83 10.71
N GLY A 83 -17.94 19.91 9.95
CA GLY A 83 -17.79 21.26 10.48
C GLY A 83 -18.97 21.67 11.38
N PHE A 84 -20.19 21.42 10.93
CA PHE A 84 -21.40 21.66 11.72
C PHE A 84 -21.38 20.90 13.05
N SER A 85 -21.01 19.63 13.02
CA SER A 85 -20.87 18.82 14.24
C SER A 85 -19.90 19.45 15.25
N ARG A 86 -18.80 20.08 14.80
CA ARG A 86 -17.83 20.72 15.71
C ARG A 86 -18.38 21.96 16.36
N VAL A 87 -19.22 22.71 15.67
CA VAL A 87 -19.95 23.88 16.26
C VAL A 87 -21.06 23.41 17.19
N ALA A 88 -21.88 22.45 16.73
CA ALA A 88 -23.03 21.94 17.50
C ALA A 88 -22.62 21.27 18.83
N THR A 89 -21.44 20.64 18.89
CA THR A 89 -20.88 20.06 20.12
C THR A 89 -20.13 21.07 21.00
N GLY A 90 -20.06 22.34 20.63
CA GLY A 90 -19.30 23.36 21.37
C GLY A 90 -17.79 23.19 21.36
N ALA A 91 -17.28 22.31 20.52
CA ALA A 91 -15.84 22.03 20.42
C ALA A 91 -15.05 23.17 19.77
N HIS A 92 -15.67 23.91 18.85
CA HIS A 92 -15.09 25.00 18.07
C HIS A 92 -16.07 26.13 17.79
N TYR A 93 -15.55 27.34 17.62
CA TYR A 93 -16.32 28.44 17.08
C TYR A 93 -16.54 28.28 15.57
N PRO A 94 -17.61 28.89 14.99
CA PRO A 94 -17.82 28.87 13.54
C PRO A 94 -16.62 29.39 12.76
N SER A 95 -15.92 30.41 13.25
CA SER A 95 -14.70 30.96 12.64
C SER A 95 -13.53 29.98 12.64
N ASP A 96 -13.43 29.11 13.67
CA ASP A 96 -12.39 28.07 13.72
C ASP A 96 -12.62 27.01 12.65
N VAL A 97 -13.90 26.70 12.40
CA VAL A 97 -14.33 25.76 11.35
C VAL A 97 -14.09 26.35 9.96
N ALA A 98 -14.49 27.61 9.75
CA ALA A 98 -14.25 28.31 8.48
C ALA A 98 -12.76 28.40 8.14
N ALA A 99 -11.92 28.80 9.12
CA ALA A 99 -10.47 28.83 8.95
C ALA A 99 -9.90 27.43 8.67
N GLY A 100 -10.43 26.39 9.32
CA GLY A 100 -10.07 25.00 9.07
C GLY A 100 -10.38 24.60 7.63
N PHE A 101 -11.58 24.93 7.11
CA PHE A 101 -11.96 24.63 5.73
C PHE A 101 -11.03 25.31 4.71
N VAL A 102 -10.76 26.61 4.91
CA VAL A 102 -9.83 27.35 4.05
C VAL A 102 -8.45 26.70 4.07
N LEU A 103 -7.91 26.43 5.25
CA LEU A 103 -6.60 25.78 5.40
C LEU A 103 -6.55 24.43 4.68
N GLY A 104 -7.57 23.59 4.91
CA GLY A 104 -7.63 22.25 4.31
C GLY A 104 -7.72 22.29 2.77
N ALA A 105 -8.59 23.13 2.24
CA ALA A 105 -8.75 23.31 0.80
C ALA A 105 -7.47 23.87 0.14
N THR A 106 -6.82 24.84 0.78
CA THR A 106 -5.56 25.43 0.30
C THR A 106 -4.45 24.37 0.25
N VAL A 107 -4.28 23.60 1.33
CA VAL A 107 -3.27 22.52 1.38
C VAL A 107 -3.53 21.47 0.29
N ALA A 108 -4.78 21.08 0.07
CA ALA A 108 -5.13 20.13 -0.98
C ALA A 108 -4.84 20.69 -2.38
N SER A 109 -5.18 21.96 -2.62
CA SER A 109 -4.96 22.61 -3.91
C SER A 109 -3.46 22.80 -4.23
N ILE A 110 -2.68 23.22 -3.24
CA ILE A 110 -1.23 23.35 -3.39
C ILE A 110 -0.60 21.96 -3.55
N GLY A 111 -1.01 21.00 -2.73
CA GLY A 111 -0.53 19.63 -2.78
C GLY A 111 -0.77 18.99 -4.15
N GLY A 112 -1.97 19.15 -4.70
CA GLY A 112 -2.33 18.65 -6.03
C GLY A 112 -1.56 19.30 -7.18
N ARG A 113 -1.08 20.56 -7.02
CA ARG A 113 -0.22 21.22 -7.99
C ARG A 113 1.24 20.77 -7.91
N LEU A 114 1.74 20.54 -6.70
CA LEU A 114 3.13 20.13 -6.47
C LEU A 114 3.35 18.63 -6.70
N VAL A 115 2.33 17.83 -6.45
CA VAL A 115 2.34 16.39 -6.64
C VAL A 115 1.09 16.07 -7.47
N PRO A 116 1.20 16.11 -8.80
CA PRO A 116 0.07 15.78 -9.67
C PRO A 116 -0.44 14.38 -9.33
N PRO A 117 -1.77 14.15 -9.49
CA PRO A 117 -2.37 12.84 -9.25
C PRO A 117 -1.60 11.77 -10.01
N ALA A 118 -1.25 10.68 -9.32
CA ALA A 118 -0.80 9.49 -10.03
C ALA A 118 -1.92 9.09 -10.99
N ASP A 119 -1.56 8.79 -12.23
CA ASP A 119 -2.51 8.39 -13.26
C ASP A 119 -3.54 7.42 -12.69
N ALA A 120 -4.83 7.73 -12.89
CA ALA A 120 -5.92 6.97 -12.32
C ALA A 120 -5.77 5.47 -12.63
N PRO A 121 -6.13 4.57 -11.69
CA PRO A 121 -6.15 3.14 -11.98
C PRO A 121 -7.09 2.88 -13.16
N GLY A 122 -6.54 2.57 -14.33
CA GLY A 122 -7.29 2.39 -15.59
C GLY A 122 -6.87 3.32 -16.72
N ARG A 123 -6.19 4.45 -16.48
CA ARG A 123 -5.38 5.05 -17.50
C ARG A 123 -4.17 4.15 -17.69
N LEU A 124 -4.06 3.65 -18.91
CA LEU A 124 -2.92 2.88 -19.39
C LEU A 124 -1.66 3.50 -18.79
N HIS A 125 -1.00 2.80 -17.89
CA HIS A 125 0.35 3.17 -17.49
C HIS A 125 1.09 3.59 -18.75
N PRO A 126 1.84 4.70 -18.78
CA PRO A 126 2.66 5.03 -19.91
C PRO A 126 3.32 3.73 -20.31
N ARG A 127 3.14 3.31 -21.57
CA ARG A 127 3.59 1.99 -22.03
C ARG A 127 5.02 1.85 -21.58
N ARG A 128 5.23 1.11 -20.47
CA ARG A 128 6.58 0.88 -19.99
C ARG A 128 7.36 0.30 -21.15
N PRO A 129 8.55 0.77 -21.41
CA PRO A 129 9.31 0.29 -22.55
C PRO A 129 9.44 -1.22 -22.43
N LEU A 130 8.93 -1.92 -23.44
CA LEU A 130 9.12 -3.34 -23.53
C LEU A 130 10.60 -3.58 -23.88
N VAL A 131 11.21 -4.47 -23.13
CA VAL A 131 12.56 -4.95 -23.39
C VAL A 131 12.43 -6.29 -24.08
N PRO A 132 13.12 -6.52 -25.18
CA PRO A 132 13.16 -7.83 -25.79
C PRO A 132 13.61 -8.87 -24.76
N ALA A 133 12.85 -9.93 -24.61
CA ALA A 133 13.21 -11.12 -23.86
C ALA A 133 12.78 -12.31 -24.71
N GLU A 134 13.51 -13.41 -24.63
CA GLU A 134 13.21 -14.58 -25.43
C GLU A 134 11.88 -15.20 -25.04
N PRO A 135 10.99 -15.51 -26.00
CA PRO A 135 9.80 -16.29 -25.77
C PRO A 135 10.12 -17.67 -25.22
N ARG A 136 9.37 -18.11 -24.20
CA ARG A 136 9.55 -19.45 -23.60
C ARG A 136 8.24 -20.23 -23.67
N PRO A 137 7.89 -20.77 -24.84
CA PRO A 137 6.61 -21.42 -25.06
C PRO A 137 6.35 -22.59 -24.11
N THR A 138 7.38 -23.34 -23.75
CA THR A 138 7.33 -24.49 -22.83
C THR A 138 7.86 -24.18 -21.43
N GLY A 139 8.47 -23.00 -21.24
CA GLY A 139 9.08 -22.58 -19.99
C GLY A 139 10.53 -23.00 -19.80
N ALA A 140 11.20 -23.53 -20.82
CA ALA A 140 12.61 -23.89 -20.75
C ALA A 140 13.49 -22.71 -20.28
N GLY A 141 14.42 -22.96 -19.34
CA GLY A 141 15.25 -21.92 -18.70
C GLY A 141 14.56 -21.09 -17.61
N LEU A 142 13.28 -21.32 -17.32
CA LEU A 142 12.57 -20.73 -16.19
C LEU A 142 12.72 -21.62 -14.96
N THR A 143 13.28 -21.09 -13.89
CA THR A 143 13.28 -21.73 -12.56
C THR A 143 12.21 -21.06 -11.69
N LEU A 144 11.16 -21.78 -11.35
CA LEU A 144 10.03 -21.32 -10.53
C LEU A 144 10.24 -21.67 -9.07
N ALA A 145 10.45 -20.68 -8.23
CA ALA A 145 10.37 -20.84 -6.77
C ALA A 145 8.92 -20.65 -6.32
N VAL A 146 8.33 -21.63 -5.66
CA VAL A 146 6.94 -21.61 -5.22
C VAL A 146 6.85 -21.85 -3.71
N ASN A 147 5.98 -21.07 -3.04
CA ASN A 147 5.58 -21.34 -1.67
C ASN A 147 4.21 -22.04 -1.69
N PRO A 148 4.15 -23.38 -1.54
CA PRO A 148 2.89 -24.14 -1.63
C PRO A 148 1.89 -23.73 -0.55
N ALA A 149 2.38 -23.33 0.63
CA ALA A 149 1.56 -22.90 1.77
C ALA A 149 0.99 -21.48 1.62
N SER A 150 1.37 -20.74 0.57
CA SER A 150 0.85 -19.39 0.33
C SER A 150 -0.66 -19.37 0.24
N HIS A 151 -1.30 -18.49 1.05
CA HIS A 151 -2.73 -18.21 1.03
C HIS A 151 -3.60 -19.49 1.04
N SER A 152 -3.44 -20.32 2.08
CA SER A 152 -4.27 -21.52 2.31
C SER A 152 -4.25 -22.52 1.14
N GLY A 153 -3.09 -22.73 0.51
CA GLY A 153 -2.90 -23.73 -0.55
C GLY A 153 -2.95 -23.23 -1.99
N LYS A 154 -3.21 -21.94 -2.22
CA LYS A 154 -3.19 -21.38 -3.60
C LYS A 154 -1.84 -21.53 -4.31
N GLY A 155 -0.74 -21.64 -3.56
CA GLY A 155 0.57 -21.93 -4.14
C GLY A 155 0.58 -23.22 -4.93
N HIS A 156 -0.03 -24.27 -4.42
CA HIS A 156 -0.16 -25.57 -5.07
C HIS A 156 -1.01 -25.51 -6.36
N ASP A 157 -2.15 -24.82 -6.33
CA ASP A 157 -2.99 -24.63 -7.52
C ASP A 157 -2.27 -23.88 -8.63
N VAL A 158 -1.49 -22.85 -8.24
CA VAL A 158 -0.65 -22.08 -9.18
C VAL A 158 0.40 -22.97 -9.79
N LEU A 159 1.12 -23.76 -8.97
CA LEU A 159 2.15 -24.70 -9.42
C LEU A 159 1.58 -25.69 -10.44
N THR A 160 0.50 -26.39 -10.10
CA THR A 160 -0.16 -27.36 -10.98
C THR A 160 -0.51 -26.74 -12.33
N ARG A 161 -1.04 -25.51 -12.32
CA ARG A 161 -1.41 -24.82 -13.55
C ARG A 161 -0.20 -24.40 -14.38
N VAL A 162 0.86 -23.89 -13.70
CA VAL A 162 2.06 -23.46 -14.40
C VAL A 162 2.79 -24.66 -15.02
N GLN A 163 2.94 -25.77 -14.31
CA GLN A 163 3.56 -26.99 -14.84
C GLN A 163 2.82 -27.57 -16.05
N ARG A 164 1.48 -27.52 -16.01
CA ARG A 164 0.68 -27.96 -17.14
C ARG A 164 0.87 -27.11 -18.41
N ASP A 165 0.95 -25.80 -18.23
CA ASP A 165 0.99 -24.84 -19.35
C ASP A 165 2.45 -24.50 -19.77
N LEU A 166 3.44 -24.76 -18.91
CA LEU A 166 4.88 -24.61 -19.12
C LEU A 166 5.61 -25.87 -18.61
N PRO A 167 5.61 -26.97 -19.37
CA PRO A 167 6.07 -28.28 -18.87
C PRO A 167 7.58 -28.36 -18.59
N ASP A 168 8.40 -27.52 -19.24
CA ASP A 168 9.87 -27.60 -19.16
C ASP A 168 10.49 -26.66 -18.10
N ILE A 169 9.68 -26.22 -17.11
CA ILE A 169 10.20 -25.41 -16.02
C ILE A 169 10.94 -26.25 -14.98
N SER A 170 11.99 -25.68 -14.37
CA SER A 170 12.55 -26.18 -13.12
C SER A 170 11.75 -25.64 -11.94
N VAL A 171 11.42 -26.48 -10.96
CA VAL A 171 10.63 -26.07 -9.78
C VAL A 171 11.42 -26.24 -8.51
N ILE A 172 11.35 -25.23 -7.64
CA ILE A 172 11.88 -25.25 -6.28
C ILE A 172 10.73 -24.94 -5.34
N GLU A 173 10.33 -25.88 -4.50
CA GLU A 173 9.30 -25.67 -3.49
C GLU A 173 9.92 -25.14 -2.20
N LEU A 174 9.38 -24.04 -1.68
CA LEU A 174 9.80 -23.45 -0.43
C LEU A 174 9.11 -24.14 0.75
N THR A 175 9.88 -24.45 1.75
CA THR A 175 9.40 -24.97 3.05
C THR A 175 9.35 -23.87 4.11
N ALA A 176 8.77 -24.18 5.26
CA ALA A 176 8.69 -23.22 6.37
C ALA A 176 10.05 -22.89 7.00
N ASP A 177 11.01 -23.81 6.90
CA ASP A 177 12.34 -23.70 7.49
C ASP A 177 13.36 -23.05 6.55
N ASP A 178 12.99 -22.80 5.29
CA ASP A 178 13.91 -22.22 4.32
C ASP A 178 14.19 -20.74 4.58
N ASP A 179 15.47 -20.37 4.46
CA ASP A 179 15.84 -18.97 4.22
C ASP A 179 15.47 -18.60 2.77
N VAL A 180 14.34 -17.92 2.64
CA VAL A 180 13.78 -17.54 1.33
C VAL A 180 14.79 -16.76 0.49
N ALA A 181 15.61 -15.89 1.10
CA ALA A 181 16.59 -15.10 0.36
C ALA A 181 17.68 -15.99 -0.23
N GLN A 182 18.19 -16.94 0.54
CA GLN A 182 19.21 -17.90 0.06
C GLN A 182 18.66 -18.82 -1.04
N VAL A 183 17.42 -19.29 -0.88
CA VAL A 183 16.79 -20.13 -1.92
C VAL A 183 16.63 -19.36 -3.22
N MET A 184 16.17 -18.09 -3.16
CA MET A 184 16.04 -17.24 -4.35
C MET A 184 17.37 -16.96 -5.03
N GLN A 185 18.44 -16.73 -4.27
CA GLN A 185 19.78 -16.54 -4.83
C GLN A 185 20.26 -17.81 -5.55
N ARG A 186 20.10 -18.99 -4.96
CA ARG A 186 20.43 -20.27 -5.60
C ARG A 186 19.61 -20.52 -6.85
N ALA A 187 18.31 -20.23 -6.79
CA ALA A 187 17.41 -20.36 -7.94
C ALA A 187 17.81 -19.43 -9.09
N ALA A 188 18.21 -18.21 -8.79
CA ALA A 188 18.63 -17.23 -9.79
C ALA A 188 19.97 -17.60 -10.44
N ALA A 189 20.91 -18.20 -9.71
CA ALA A 189 22.24 -18.54 -10.21
C ALA A 189 22.21 -19.58 -11.35
N GLY A 190 21.19 -20.44 -11.43
CA GLY A 190 21.04 -21.47 -12.46
C GLY A 190 19.93 -21.19 -13.48
N ALA A 191 19.30 -20.04 -13.44
CA ALA A 191 18.13 -19.71 -14.26
C ALA A 191 18.45 -18.66 -15.32
N GLU A 192 17.79 -18.74 -16.46
CA GLU A 192 17.75 -17.65 -17.43
C GLU A 192 16.60 -16.68 -17.12
N VAL A 193 15.55 -17.17 -16.46
CA VAL A 193 14.44 -16.38 -15.91
C VAL A 193 14.11 -16.92 -14.53
N LEU A 194 14.07 -16.07 -13.51
CA LEU A 194 13.59 -16.45 -12.19
C LEU A 194 12.07 -16.31 -12.14
N GLY A 195 11.34 -17.38 -11.87
CA GLY A 195 9.91 -17.37 -11.58
C GLY A 195 9.66 -17.36 -10.08
N VAL A 196 8.62 -16.67 -9.64
CA VAL A 196 8.19 -16.70 -8.24
C VAL A 196 6.68 -16.82 -8.12
N ALA A 197 6.21 -17.80 -7.35
CA ALA A 197 4.81 -17.96 -6.97
C ALA A 197 4.69 -17.86 -5.44
N GLY A 198 4.23 -16.69 -4.95
CA GLY A 198 4.17 -16.42 -3.52
C GLY A 198 3.49 -15.10 -3.18
N GLY A 199 3.56 -14.71 -1.92
CA GLY A 199 3.12 -13.40 -1.43
C GLY A 199 4.12 -12.30 -1.70
N ASP A 200 3.73 -11.03 -1.43
CA ASP A 200 4.57 -9.85 -1.72
C ASP A 200 5.97 -9.90 -1.08
N GLY A 201 6.13 -10.57 0.09
CA GLY A 201 7.45 -10.76 0.72
C GLY A 201 8.36 -11.72 -0.07
N THR A 202 7.81 -12.85 -0.54
CA THR A 202 8.54 -13.81 -1.37
C THR A 202 8.92 -13.21 -2.73
N VAL A 203 8.00 -12.41 -3.30
CA VAL A 203 8.25 -11.67 -4.55
C VAL A 203 9.36 -10.63 -4.36
N GLY A 204 9.43 -9.96 -3.20
CA GLY A 204 10.51 -9.03 -2.87
C GLY A 204 11.89 -9.70 -2.87
N ALA A 205 12.01 -10.85 -2.18
CA ALA A 205 13.26 -11.61 -2.15
C ALA A 205 13.68 -12.13 -3.54
N ALA A 206 12.70 -12.59 -4.34
CA ALA A 206 12.98 -13.01 -5.72
C ALA A 206 13.42 -11.83 -6.60
N ALA A 207 12.85 -10.64 -6.42
CA ALA A 207 13.25 -9.45 -7.17
C ALA A 207 14.68 -9.03 -6.83
N GLU A 208 15.08 -9.11 -5.57
CA GLU A 208 16.46 -8.83 -5.13
C GLU A 208 17.44 -9.82 -5.78
N ALA A 209 17.13 -11.12 -5.75
CA ALA A 209 17.97 -12.15 -6.37
C ALA A 209 18.04 -12.01 -7.89
N ALA A 210 16.94 -11.76 -8.57
CA ALA A 210 16.90 -11.56 -10.01
C ALA A 210 17.68 -10.31 -10.45
N LEU A 211 17.58 -9.22 -9.68
CA LEU A 211 18.32 -7.98 -9.91
C LEU A 211 19.83 -8.22 -9.75
N ALA A 212 20.26 -8.93 -8.70
CA ALA A 212 21.66 -9.26 -8.45
C ALA A 212 22.24 -10.17 -9.54
N ALA A 213 21.44 -11.11 -10.06
CA ALA A 213 21.84 -12.00 -11.15
C ALA A 213 21.71 -11.36 -12.55
N GLY A 214 21.10 -10.20 -12.68
CA GLY A 214 20.86 -9.53 -13.97
C GLY A 214 19.87 -10.25 -14.89
N ILE A 215 18.97 -11.09 -14.35
CA ILE A 215 18.00 -11.89 -15.10
C ILE A 215 16.57 -11.37 -14.95
N PRO A 216 15.68 -11.65 -15.93
CA PRO A 216 14.27 -11.32 -15.81
C PRO A 216 13.57 -12.05 -14.66
N LEU A 217 12.54 -11.37 -14.06
CA LEU A 217 11.67 -11.94 -13.05
C LEU A 217 10.27 -12.19 -13.62
N ALA A 218 9.77 -13.42 -13.53
CA ALA A 218 8.40 -13.79 -13.84
C ALA A 218 7.57 -13.94 -12.55
N VAL A 219 6.50 -13.16 -12.38
CA VAL A 219 5.70 -13.14 -11.14
C VAL A 219 4.36 -13.83 -11.36
N PHE A 220 4.09 -14.87 -10.58
CA PHE A 220 2.84 -15.61 -10.56
C PHE A 220 2.08 -15.29 -9.26
N PRO A 221 0.84 -14.77 -9.34
CA PRO A 221 0.08 -14.32 -8.16
C PRO A 221 -0.42 -15.51 -7.35
N ALA A 222 0.23 -15.82 -6.23
CA ALA A 222 -0.15 -16.89 -5.30
C ALA A 222 -0.41 -16.40 -3.85
N GLY A 223 -0.15 -15.13 -3.54
CA GLY A 223 -0.36 -14.54 -2.23
C GLY A 223 -1.75 -13.94 -2.03
N THR A 224 -2.00 -13.40 -0.83
CA THR A 224 -3.28 -12.78 -0.45
C THR A 224 -3.54 -11.46 -1.19
N PHE A 225 -2.56 -10.59 -1.28
CA PHE A 225 -2.74 -9.23 -1.83
C PHE A 225 -2.21 -9.09 -3.24
N ASN A 226 -1.05 -9.66 -3.54
CA ASN A 226 -0.39 -9.65 -4.85
C ASN A 226 -0.27 -8.24 -5.45
N HIS A 227 0.14 -7.26 -4.62
CA HIS A 227 0.18 -5.86 -5.01
C HIS A 227 1.08 -5.62 -6.22
N PHE A 228 2.27 -6.23 -6.21
CA PHE A 228 3.21 -6.08 -7.31
C PHE A 228 2.71 -6.74 -8.60
N ALA A 229 2.21 -7.96 -8.52
CA ALA A 229 1.62 -8.64 -9.67
C ALA A 229 0.46 -7.85 -10.29
N LYS A 230 -0.43 -7.27 -9.44
CA LYS A 230 -1.52 -6.40 -9.89
C LYS A 230 -1.03 -5.13 -10.57
N ALA A 231 0.04 -4.51 -10.04
CA ALA A 231 0.65 -3.33 -10.65
C ALA A 231 1.26 -3.61 -12.04
N LEU A 232 1.64 -4.86 -12.30
CA LEU A 232 2.11 -5.34 -13.60
C LEU A 232 0.98 -5.78 -14.54
N GLY A 233 -0.27 -5.80 -14.08
CA GLY A 233 -1.39 -6.40 -14.82
C GLY A 233 -1.39 -7.93 -14.86
N LEU A 234 -0.57 -8.57 -14.00
CA LEU A 234 -0.44 -10.02 -13.84
C LEU A 234 -1.28 -10.53 -12.67
N ASP A 235 -2.48 -10.00 -12.49
CA ASP A 235 -3.42 -10.32 -11.42
C ASP A 235 -3.97 -11.76 -11.50
N ARG A 236 -3.77 -12.44 -12.64
CA ARG A 236 -4.21 -13.82 -12.91
C ARG A 236 -3.07 -14.66 -13.46
N VAL A 237 -2.95 -15.90 -13.00
CA VAL A 237 -1.88 -16.86 -13.37
C VAL A 237 -1.75 -17.01 -14.89
N HIS A 238 -2.87 -17.11 -15.62
CA HIS A 238 -2.82 -17.27 -17.08
C HIS A 238 -2.20 -16.06 -17.81
N ARG A 239 -2.24 -14.85 -17.22
CA ARG A 239 -1.59 -13.66 -17.78
C ARG A 239 -0.07 -13.74 -17.61
N ALA A 240 0.39 -14.22 -16.46
CA ALA A 240 1.81 -14.46 -16.20
C ALA A 240 2.35 -15.54 -17.14
N ILE A 241 1.66 -16.67 -17.29
CA ILE A 241 2.00 -17.74 -18.24
C ILE A 241 2.10 -17.19 -19.66
N ARG A 242 1.11 -16.40 -20.09
CA ARG A 242 1.13 -15.77 -21.42
C ARG A 242 2.31 -14.83 -21.62
N ALA A 243 2.67 -14.06 -20.59
CA ALA A 243 3.83 -13.17 -20.65
C ALA A 243 5.12 -13.94 -20.84
N VAL A 244 5.34 -15.02 -20.09
CA VAL A 244 6.49 -15.91 -20.24
C VAL A 244 6.54 -16.52 -21.65
N ARG A 245 5.42 -17.04 -22.14
CA ARG A 245 5.35 -17.66 -23.46
C ARG A 245 5.61 -16.70 -24.61
N LYS A 246 5.25 -15.43 -24.48
CA LYS A 246 5.41 -14.39 -25.51
C LYS A 246 6.75 -13.66 -25.45
N GLY A 247 7.42 -13.67 -24.34
CA GLY A 247 8.76 -13.18 -24.13
C GLY A 247 8.94 -11.72 -23.71
N PRO A 248 8.21 -10.69 -24.20
CA PRO A 248 8.59 -9.32 -23.90
C PRO A 248 8.52 -9.03 -22.39
N ALA A 249 9.63 -8.53 -21.85
CA ALA A 249 9.77 -8.06 -20.49
C ALA A 249 9.54 -6.54 -20.41
N THR A 250 9.36 -6.02 -19.20
CA THR A 250 9.29 -4.57 -18.97
C THR A 250 10.31 -4.19 -17.88
N LYS A 251 11.01 -3.08 -18.07
CA LYS A 251 11.85 -2.52 -17.02
C LYS A 251 10.98 -1.89 -15.95
N MET A 252 11.34 -2.15 -14.71
CA MET A 252 10.67 -1.60 -13.53
C MET A 252 11.68 -0.89 -12.66
N ASP A 253 11.32 0.30 -12.18
CA ASP A 253 12.09 0.94 -11.14
C ASP A 253 11.89 0.20 -9.82
N VAL A 254 12.97 0.04 -9.09
CA VAL A 254 12.98 -0.51 -7.74
C VAL A 254 13.51 0.55 -6.78
N ALA A 255 13.07 0.51 -5.54
CA ALA A 255 13.54 1.43 -4.53
C ALA A 255 14.11 0.67 -3.32
N HIS A 256 15.06 1.31 -2.63
CA HIS A 256 15.72 0.75 -1.46
C HIS A 256 15.52 1.64 -0.24
N VAL A 257 15.35 1.03 0.92
CA VAL A 257 15.39 1.68 2.23
C VAL A 257 16.27 0.85 3.14
N ASN A 258 17.34 1.44 3.67
CA ASN A 258 18.34 0.73 4.49
C ASN A 258 18.80 -0.57 3.83
N ASP A 259 19.25 -0.48 2.59
CA ASP A 259 19.74 -1.58 1.75
C ASP A 259 18.74 -2.71 1.47
N LYS A 260 17.48 -2.54 1.86
CA LYS A 260 16.39 -3.48 1.53
C LYS A 260 15.58 -2.99 0.35
N LEU A 261 15.49 -3.83 -0.67
CA LEU A 261 14.66 -3.60 -1.84
C LEU A 261 13.17 -3.65 -1.47
N PHE A 262 12.40 -2.73 -2.02
CA PHE A 262 10.95 -2.81 -1.97
C PHE A 262 10.30 -2.46 -3.31
N LEU A 263 9.25 -3.20 -3.65
CA LEU A 263 8.55 -3.10 -4.94
C LEU A 263 7.27 -2.26 -4.87
N ASN A 264 6.65 -2.17 -3.69
CA ASN A 264 5.34 -1.55 -3.54
C ASN A 264 5.32 -0.43 -2.50
N THR A 265 5.60 -0.77 -1.23
CA THR A 265 5.49 0.16 -0.11
C THR A 265 6.56 -0.12 0.93
N ALA A 266 7.20 0.94 1.42
CA ALA A 266 7.96 0.93 2.66
C ALA A 266 7.16 1.65 3.75
N SER A 267 7.18 1.15 4.98
CA SER A 267 6.50 1.75 6.12
C SER A 267 7.52 2.20 7.15
N VAL A 268 7.35 3.43 7.66
CA VAL A 268 8.21 4.02 8.68
C VAL A 268 7.37 4.48 9.86
N GLY A 269 7.90 4.36 11.09
CA GLY A 269 7.27 4.84 12.31
C GLY A 269 6.34 3.80 12.97
N ALA A 270 5.43 4.25 13.84
CA ALA A 270 4.61 3.40 14.72
C ALA A 270 3.83 2.28 14.01
N TYR A 271 3.51 2.44 12.73
CA TYR A 271 2.82 1.39 11.97
C TYR A 271 3.72 0.18 11.69
N SER A 272 5.01 0.40 11.39
CA SER A 272 5.97 -0.70 11.20
C SER A 272 6.18 -1.49 12.50
N ASP A 273 6.24 -0.80 13.64
CA ASP A 273 6.34 -1.43 14.96
C ASP A 273 5.10 -2.27 15.30
N PHE A 274 3.92 -1.74 14.98
CA PHE A 274 2.66 -2.47 15.16
C PHE A 274 2.62 -3.75 14.31
N VAL A 275 3.00 -3.68 13.04
CA VAL A 275 3.04 -4.84 12.13
C VAL A 275 4.06 -5.88 12.61
N ALA A 276 5.26 -5.44 13.02
CA ALA A 276 6.30 -6.32 13.55
C ALA A 276 5.83 -7.03 14.82
N ARG A 277 5.18 -6.31 15.74
CA ARG A 277 4.61 -6.88 16.97
C ARG A 277 3.50 -7.90 16.68
N ARG A 278 2.61 -7.60 15.74
CA ARG A 278 1.56 -8.54 15.31
C ARG A 278 2.14 -9.82 14.71
N GLN A 279 3.18 -9.72 13.89
CA GLN A 279 3.84 -10.87 13.28
C GLN A 279 4.55 -11.75 14.34
N ARG A 280 5.17 -11.15 15.36
CA ARG A 280 5.76 -11.90 16.49
C ARG A 280 4.69 -12.66 17.27
N LEU A 281 3.57 -12.03 17.58
CA LEU A 281 2.46 -12.65 18.29
C LEU A 281 1.82 -13.79 17.49
N ALA A 282 1.71 -13.65 16.17
CA ALA A 282 1.20 -14.71 15.31
C ALA A 282 2.13 -15.93 15.27
N ARG A 283 3.45 -15.73 15.20
CA ARG A 283 4.45 -16.82 15.28
C ARG A 283 4.40 -17.56 16.63
N ASN A 284 4.29 -16.84 17.73
CA ASN A 284 4.21 -17.46 19.04
C ASN A 284 2.94 -18.31 19.22
N ARG A 285 1.80 -17.91 18.63
CA ARG A 285 0.56 -18.70 18.65
C ARG A 285 0.67 -20.01 17.86
N HIS A 286 1.42 -20.02 16.76
CA HIS A 286 1.69 -21.26 16.02
C HIS A 286 2.60 -22.21 16.83
N TYR A 287 3.57 -21.69 17.56
CA TYR A 287 4.46 -22.48 18.41
C TYR A 287 3.71 -23.16 19.57
N ASP A 288 2.77 -22.45 20.22
CA ASP A 288 1.95 -23.00 21.31
C ASP A 288 0.98 -24.12 20.86
N GLN A 289 0.52 -24.09 19.62
CA GLN A 289 -0.39 -25.12 19.09
C GLN A 289 0.33 -26.42 18.67
N THR A 290 1.64 -26.35 18.42
CA THR A 290 2.46 -27.53 18.04
C THR A 290 3.14 -28.21 19.25
N THR A 291 3.10 -27.59 20.43
CA THR A 291 3.78 -28.06 21.65
C THR A 291 2.84 -28.60 22.73
N THR A 292 1.55 -28.74 22.48
CA THR A 292 0.64 -29.48 23.37
C THR A 292 0.73 -30.98 23.06
N PRO A 293 1.39 -31.81 23.88
CA PRO A 293 1.32 -33.27 23.74
C PRO A 293 -0.08 -33.74 24.10
N ASN A 294 -0.62 -34.63 23.31
CA ASN A 294 -1.81 -35.47 23.67
C ASN A 294 -1.56 -36.30 24.91
#